data_7777bb22fad2700767166ea621bba011
#
_entry.id   7777bb22fad2700767166ea621bba011
#
_cell.length_a   1.000
_cell.length_b   1.000
_cell.length_c   1.000
_cell.angle_alpha   90.00
_cell.angle_beta   90.00
_cell.angle_gamma   90.00
#
_symmetry.space_group_name_H-M   'P 1'
#
loop_
_entity.id
_entity.type
_entity.pdbx_description
1 polymer ?
#
loop_
_entity_poly.entity_id
_entity_poly.type
_entity_poly.pdbx_seq_one_letter_code
_entity_poly.pdbx_strand_id
1 'polypeptide(L)'
;MKKRTTIRISAFLLCLCCAFFTSCKEDDGKGYVFGYDISSNPGSLDPQYASDRESYLIIGSVFEGLFRIGADGNAEKAMAESYTVSDDGLTYNFKLKQDRYWTDVNGY
;
A
#
# COMPACT_ATOMS: atom_id res chain seq x y z
N MET A 1 29.29 41.32 -36.27
CA MET A 1 28.56 41.63 -35.04
C MET A 1 27.30 40.73 -34.81
N LYS A 2 26.65 40.17 -35.84
CA LYS A 2 25.43 39.33 -35.68
C LYS A 2 25.62 38.00 -34.91
N LYS A 3 26.73 37.29 -35.06
CA LYS A 3 26.96 35.97 -34.41
C LYS A 3 26.99 36.01 -32.86
N ARG A 4 27.51 37.06 -32.26
CA ARG A 4 27.60 37.19 -30.79
C ARG A 4 26.25 37.44 -30.11
N THR A 5 25.34 38.12 -30.81
CA THR A 5 23.98 38.39 -30.30
C THR A 5 23.13 37.15 -30.34
N THR A 6 23.23 36.32 -31.37
CA THR A 6 22.48 35.04 -31.49
C THR A 6 22.87 34.05 -30.42
N ILE A 7 24.18 33.94 -30.09
CA ILE A 7 24.67 33.04 -29.01
C ILE A 7 24.14 33.48 -27.63
N ARG A 8 24.09 34.80 -27.39
CA ARG A 8 23.58 35.34 -26.10
C ARG A 8 22.08 35.09 -25.93
N ILE A 9 21.31 35.22 -27.00
CA ILE A 9 19.85 34.94 -26.97
C ILE A 9 19.58 33.44 -26.78
N SER A 10 20.35 32.57 -27.45
CA SER A 10 20.25 31.12 -27.30
C SER A 10 20.60 30.65 -25.89
N ALA A 11 21.64 31.21 -25.26
CA ALA A 11 22.02 30.91 -23.87
C ALA A 11 20.96 31.39 -22.88
N PHE A 12 20.31 32.52 -23.10
CA PHE A 12 19.25 33.04 -22.25
C PHE A 12 17.97 32.18 -22.33
N LEU A 13 17.64 31.72 -23.56
CA LEU A 13 16.51 30.81 -23.78
C LEU A 13 16.72 29.44 -23.09
N LEU A 14 17.96 28.92 -23.18
CA LEU A 14 18.32 27.66 -22.52
C LEU A 14 18.23 27.74 -20.98
N CYS A 15 18.66 28.89 -20.42
CA CYS A 15 18.57 29.12 -18.98
C CYS A 15 17.12 29.28 -18.51
N LEU A 16 16.24 29.87 -19.32
CA LEU A 16 14.81 29.99 -19.04
C LEU A 16 14.12 28.61 -19.02
N CYS A 17 14.49 27.70 -19.94
CA CYS A 17 13.98 26.34 -19.96
C CYS A 17 14.36 25.55 -18.69
N CYS A 18 15.58 25.71 -18.17
CA CYS A 18 16.01 25.02 -16.97
C CYS A 18 15.23 25.47 -15.71
N ALA A 19 14.72 26.70 -15.67
CA ALA A 19 13.95 27.23 -14.55
C ALA A 19 12.56 26.58 -14.42
N PHE A 20 12.03 25.97 -15.48
CA PHE A 20 10.73 25.29 -15.45
C PHE A 20 10.79 23.82 -14.97
N PHE A 21 11.99 23.23 -14.89
CA PHE A 21 12.16 21.83 -14.47
C PHE A 21 12.45 21.66 -12.98
N THR A 22 12.57 22.71 -12.20
CA THR A 22 12.80 22.62 -10.75
C THR A 22 11.50 22.66 -9.94
N SER A 23 10.39 22.13 -10.48
CA SER A 23 9.22 21.82 -9.67
C SER A 23 9.31 20.41 -9.11
N CYS A 24 10.39 20.11 -8.35
CA CYS A 24 10.32 19.05 -7.38
C CYS A 24 9.35 19.53 -6.30
N LYS A 25 8.15 18.93 -6.28
CA LYS A 25 7.25 19.05 -5.16
C LYS A 25 7.99 18.45 -3.98
N GLU A 26 8.34 19.25 -3.00
CA GLU A 26 8.83 18.78 -1.72
C GLU A 26 7.75 17.88 -1.13
N ASP A 27 8.08 16.62 -0.87
CA ASP A 27 7.21 15.71 -0.13
C ASP A 27 7.07 16.31 1.28
N ASP A 28 5.91 16.86 1.58
CA ASP A 28 5.63 17.54 2.85
C ASP A 28 5.56 16.58 4.05
N GLY A 29 6.02 15.34 3.87
CA GLY A 29 6.05 14.31 4.92
C GLY A 29 4.67 13.88 5.41
N LYS A 30 3.61 14.40 4.78
CA LYS A 30 2.27 13.91 5.05
C LYS A 30 2.06 12.61 4.31
N GLY A 31 1.83 11.57 5.07
CA GLY A 31 1.56 10.24 4.55
C GLY A 31 0.44 10.25 3.51
N TYR A 32 0.45 9.27 2.65
CA TYR A 32 -0.57 9.10 1.62
C TYR A 32 -1.94 8.91 2.30
N VAL A 33 -2.89 9.78 2.02
CA VAL A 33 -4.28 9.60 2.45
C VAL A 33 -5.04 8.94 1.32
N PHE A 34 -5.43 7.69 1.54
CA PHE A 34 -6.30 6.94 0.64
C PHE A 34 -7.73 7.00 1.17
N GLY A 35 -8.63 7.59 0.39
CA GLY A 35 -10.07 7.63 0.70
C GLY A 35 -10.79 6.49 -0.02
N TYR A 36 -11.55 5.72 0.73
CA TYR A 36 -12.38 4.65 0.20
C TYR A 36 -13.83 4.84 0.67
N ASP A 37 -14.76 4.81 -0.27
CA ASP A 37 -16.17 4.93 0.03
C ASP A 37 -16.81 3.53 0.16
N ILE A 38 -17.55 3.34 1.24
CA ILE A 38 -18.31 2.11 1.52
C ILE A 38 -19.79 2.42 1.43
N SER A 39 -20.57 1.51 0.85
CA SER A 39 -21.99 1.73 0.53
C SER A 39 -22.88 1.90 1.76
N SER A 40 -22.49 1.35 2.90
CA SER A 40 -23.22 1.44 4.16
C SER A 40 -22.29 1.30 5.37
N ASN A 41 -22.77 1.57 6.55
CA ASN A 41 -22.01 1.35 7.78
C ASN A 41 -21.73 -0.15 7.99
N PRO A 42 -20.50 -0.53 8.39
CA PRO A 42 -20.16 -1.91 8.73
C PRO A 42 -20.96 -2.36 9.96
N GLY A 43 -21.43 -3.59 9.96
CA GLY A 43 -22.15 -4.17 11.08
C GLY A 43 -21.24 -4.46 12.28
N SER A 44 -20.00 -4.88 12.02
CA SER A 44 -18.97 -5.12 13.03
C SER A 44 -17.58 -5.01 12.42
N LEU A 45 -16.63 -4.47 13.19
CA LEU A 45 -15.21 -4.48 12.83
C LEU A 45 -14.42 -5.62 13.50
N ASP A 46 -15.11 -6.45 14.28
CA ASP A 46 -14.54 -7.68 14.84
C ASP A 46 -14.63 -8.81 13.80
N PRO A 47 -13.51 -9.40 13.36
CA PRO A 47 -13.50 -10.48 12.36
C PRO A 47 -14.34 -11.70 12.74
N GLN A 48 -14.57 -11.91 14.04
CA GLN A 48 -15.36 -13.06 14.54
C GLN A 48 -16.87 -12.84 14.40
N TYR A 49 -17.32 -11.59 14.36
CA TYR A 49 -18.75 -11.22 14.29
C TYR A 49 -19.16 -10.58 12.97
N ALA A 50 -18.20 -10.26 12.12
CA ALA A 50 -18.48 -9.67 10.81
C ALA A 50 -19.25 -10.66 9.92
N SER A 51 -20.34 -10.18 9.30
CA SER A 51 -21.17 -10.99 8.40
C SER A 51 -21.58 -10.25 7.13
N ASP A 52 -21.17 -9.00 6.98
CA ASP A 52 -21.50 -8.13 5.84
C ASP A 52 -20.26 -7.74 5.04
N ARG A 53 -20.48 -7.34 3.79
CA ARG A 53 -19.43 -7.00 2.83
C ARG A 53 -18.59 -5.80 3.29
N GLU A 54 -19.24 -4.79 3.84
CA GLU A 54 -18.61 -3.54 4.26
C GLU A 54 -17.64 -3.78 5.42
N SER A 55 -18.05 -4.62 6.39
CA SER A 55 -17.20 -5.10 7.48
C SER A 55 -15.96 -5.81 6.94
N TYR A 56 -16.12 -6.75 6.00
CA TYR A 56 -15.00 -7.50 5.43
C TYR A 56 -14.03 -6.63 4.64
N LEU A 57 -14.49 -5.58 3.96
CA LEU A 57 -13.61 -4.64 3.25
C LEU A 57 -12.70 -3.88 4.22
N ILE A 58 -13.23 -3.43 5.34
CA ILE A 58 -12.45 -2.71 6.36
C ILE A 58 -11.53 -3.68 7.09
N ILE A 59 -12.05 -4.83 7.54
CA ILE A 59 -11.26 -5.86 8.23
C ILE A 59 -10.09 -6.31 7.36
N GLY A 60 -10.31 -6.58 6.07
CA GLY A 60 -9.27 -6.97 5.13
C GLY A 60 -8.19 -5.90 4.87
N SER A 61 -8.49 -4.63 5.23
CA SER A 61 -7.54 -3.53 5.12
C SER A 61 -6.69 -3.32 6.38
N VAL A 62 -7.15 -3.82 7.55
CA VAL A 62 -6.53 -3.59 8.86
C VAL A 62 -5.95 -4.86 9.47
N PHE A 63 -6.52 -6.02 9.15
CA PHE A 63 -6.09 -7.32 9.68
C PHE A 63 -5.40 -8.14 8.61
N GLU A 64 -4.36 -8.86 8.98
CA GLU A 64 -3.71 -9.84 8.11
C GLU A 64 -4.07 -11.26 8.55
N GLY A 65 -4.61 -12.07 7.63
CA GLY A 65 -4.92 -13.48 7.88
C GLY A 65 -3.70 -14.40 7.69
N LEU A 66 -3.91 -15.70 7.77
CA LEU A 66 -2.87 -16.69 7.45
C LEU A 66 -2.42 -16.58 5.99
N PHE A 67 -3.37 -16.30 5.10
CA PHE A 67 -3.18 -16.05 3.67
C PHE A 67 -3.90 -14.76 3.28
N ARG A 68 -3.44 -14.16 2.18
CA ARG A 68 -4.09 -13.03 1.51
C ARG A 68 -4.18 -13.31 0.01
N ILE A 69 -4.99 -12.54 -0.69
CA ILE A 69 -5.03 -12.55 -2.15
C ILE A 69 -3.93 -11.62 -2.66
N GLY A 70 -3.03 -12.16 -3.45
CA GLY A 70 -1.96 -11.41 -4.10
C GLY A 70 -2.47 -10.57 -5.28
N ALA A 71 -1.59 -9.75 -5.85
CA ALA A 71 -1.91 -8.87 -6.97
C ALA A 71 -2.31 -9.65 -8.25
N ASP A 72 -1.90 -10.90 -8.37
CA ASP A 72 -2.24 -11.83 -9.44
C ASP A 72 -3.56 -12.58 -9.22
N GLY A 73 -4.25 -12.31 -8.10
CA GLY A 73 -5.50 -12.97 -7.70
C GLY A 73 -5.31 -14.33 -7.04
N ASN A 74 -4.08 -14.80 -6.84
CA ASN A 74 -3.80 -16.05 -6.19
C ASN A 74 -3.62 -15.88 -4.68
N ALA A 75 -3.86 -16.97 -3.92
CA ALA A 75 -3.60 -16.98 -2.49
C ALA A 75 -2.10 -17.02 -2.22
N GLU A 76 -1.59 -16.05 -1.47
CA GLU A 76 -0.21 -16.01 -0.99
C GLU A 76 -0.14 -16.03 0.53
N LYS A 77 0.98 -16.53 1.05
CA LYS A 77 1.20 -16.63 2.50
C LYS A 77 1.36 -15.24 3.12
N ALA A 78 0.52 -14.90 4.07
CA ALA A 78 0.55 -13.66 4.83
C ALA A 78 1.16 -13.88 6.21
N MET A 79 0.39 -14.13 7.26
CA MET A 79 0.92 -14.47 8.59
C MET A 79 1.53 -15.87 8.65
N ALA A 80 1.11 -16.80 7.78
CA ALA A 80 1.72 -18.12 7.69
C ALA A 80 3.11 -18.05 7.05
N GLU A 81 4.12 -18.59 7.71
CA GLU A 81 5.44 -18.86 7.15
C GLU A 81 5.40 -20.13 6.28
N SER A 82 4.82 -21.20 6.83
CA SER A 82 4.63 -22.47 6.16
C SER A 82 3.40 -23.18 6.69
N TYR A 83 2.95 -24.20 5.97
CA TYR A 83 1.91 -25.10 6.46
C TYR A 83 2.13 -26.51 5.92
N THR A 84 1.57 -27.48 6.62
CA THR A 84 1.48 -28.88 6.21
C THR A 84 0.06 -29.38 6.33
N VAL A 85 -0.29 -30.31 5.47
CA VAL A 85 -1.60 -30.97 5.46
C VAL A 85 -1.37 -32.46 5.67
N SER A 86 -2.17 -33.09 6.52
CA SER A 86 -2.15 -34.55 6.68
C SER A 86 -2.60 -35.28 5.41
N ASP A 87 -2.21 -36.54 5.26
CA ASP A 87 -2.53 -37.33 4.06
C ASP A 87 -4.04 -37.49 3.81
N ASP A 88 -4.84 -37.47 4.87
CA ASP A 88 -6.30 -37.51 4.81
C ASP A 88 -6.95 -36.15 4.50
N GLY A 89 -6.16 -35.07 4.44
CA GLY A 89 -6.62 -33.69 4.16
C GLY A 89 -7.40 -33.03 5.31
N LEU A 90 -7.45 -33.64 6.49
CA LEU A 90 -8.30 -33.15 7.59
C LEU A 90 -7.55 -32.31 8.60
N THR A 91 -6.22 -32.44 8.70
CA THR A 91 -5.41 -31.67 9.66
C THR A 91 -4.47 -30.71 8.95
N TYR A 92 -4.56 -29.44 9.31
CA TYR A 92 -3.68 -28.37 8.80
C TYR A 92 -2.86 -27.82 9.96
N ASN A 93 -1.55 -27.88 9.85
CA ASN A 93 -0.61 -27.30 10.80
C ASN A 93 0.05 -26.07 10.16
N PHE A 94 -0.10 -24.91 10.79
CA PHE A 94 0.49 -23.66 10.33
C PHE A 94 1.64 -23.24 11.25
N LYS A 95 2.79 -22.89 10.65
CA LYS A 95 3.87 -22.19 11.31
C LYS A 95 3.72 -20.71 11.00
N LEU A 96 3.61 -19.89 12.05
CA LEU A 96 3.48 -18.43 11.90
C LEU A 96 4.85 -17.78 11.71
N LYS A 97 4.89 -16.69 10.95
CA LYS A 97 6.05 -15.82 10.85
C LYS A 97 6.41 -15.27 12.22
N GLN A 98 7.71 -15.20 12.51
CA GLN A 98 8.21 -14.49 13.68
C GLN A 98 8.16 -12.98 13.43
N ASP A 99 8.36 -12.18 14.48
CA ASP A 99 8.43 -10.71 14.41
C ASP A 99 7.17 -10.05 13.81
N ARG A 100 6.01 -10.56 14.22
CA ARG A 100 4.70 -9.97 13.93
C ARG A 100 4.07 -9.44 15.21
N TYR A 101 3.66 -8.19 15.17
CA TYR A 101 3.15 -7.45 16.32
C TYR A 101 1.85 -6.76 15.95
N TRP A 102 1.00 -6.56 16.94
CA TRP A 102 -0.14 -5.68 16.81
C TRP A 102 0.35 -4.23 16.80
N THR A 103 -0.15 -3.44 15.86
CA THR A 103 0.15 -2.01 15.81
C THR A 103 -0.81 -1.27 16.75
N ASP A 104 -0.27 -0.51 17.68
CA ASP A 104 -1.05 0.37 18.53
C ASP A 104 -1.24 1.77 17.90
N VAL A 105 -1.85 2.70 18.61
CA VAL A 105 -2.08 4.08 18.16
C VAL A 105 -0.78 4.87 17.92
N ASN A 106 0.37 4.39 18.38
CA ASN A 106 1.69 4.98 18.18
C ASN A 106 2.47 4.29 17.06
N GLY A 107 1.90 3.27 16.43
CA GLY A 107 2.54 2.54 15.34
C GLY A 107 3.49 1.42 15.79
N TYR A 108 3.36 0.93 17.02
CA TYR A 108 4.17 -0.16 17.60
C TYR A 108 3.33 -1.42 17.76
#